data_832b8609936b073727f903909fe80683
#
_entry.id   832b8609936b073727f903909fe80683
#
_cell.length_a   1.000
_cell.length_b   1.000
_cell.length_c   1.000
_cell.angle_alpha   90.00
_cell.angle_beta   90.00
_cell.angle_gamma   90.00
#
_symmetry.space_group_name_H-M   'P 1'
#
loop_
_entity.id
_entity.type
_entity.pdbx_description
1 polymer ?
#
loop_
_entity_poly.entity_id
_entity_poly.type
_entity_poly.pdbx_seq_one_letter_code
_entity_poly.pdbx_strand_id
1 'polypeptide(L)'
;LLLTTAYNFEERQIEYLCLKPVIDTRESRNVIRSRIGIERECRWIYQDTNLDELVKDVYRQTHKVIDWFLVDEAQFLTEVQVDQLSRVVDDFGSNVICYGLRTDFQSHLFEGSRRLFEIADTIDEIKSTCNCGNKTIINARIDHNGDFVEEGAQVEIGGDDRYVAVCRKCWRNKRIEQSSRGTLPLFDEEDEVHSAEQSTVL
;
A
#
# COMPACT_ATOMS: atom_id res chain seq x y z
N LEU A 1 9.56 4.62 4.80
CA LEU A 1 10.56 4.10 3.85
C LEU A 1 10.78 5.10 2.71
N LEU A 2 9.76 5.52 1.94
CA LEU A 2 9.90 6.49 0.84
C LEU A 2 10.68 7.75 1.26
N LEU A 3 10.29 8.38 2.36
CA LEU A 3 10.95 9.61 2.86
C LEU A 3 12.41 9.38 3.27
N THR A 4 12.76 8.18 3.72
CA THR A 4 14.15 7.80 3.99
C THR A 4 14.93 7.66 2.69
N THR A 5 14.34 7.08 1.66
CA THR A 5 14.94 6.98 0.32
C THR A 5 15.17 8.38 -0.27
N ALA A 6 14.16 9.25 -0.20
CA ALA A 6 14.26 10.64 -0.64
C ALA A 6 15.40 11.39 0.07
N TYR A 7 15.49 11.27 1.39
CA TYR A 7 16.59 11.85 2.17
C TYR A 7 17.97 11.35 1.71
N ASN A 8 18.11 10.04 1.48
CA ASN A 8 19.36 9.47 0.99
C ASN A 8 19.74 9.97 -0.41
N PHE A 9 18.76 10.27 -1.26
CA PHE A 9 19.00 10.86 -2.58
C PHE A 9 19.47 12.32 -2.47
N GLU A 10 18.87 13.11 -1.57
CA GLU A 10 19.31 14.47 -1.27
C GLU A 10 20.75 14.53 -0.82
N GLU A 11 21.14 13.67 0.14
CA GLU A 11 22.51 13.59 0.65
C GLU A 11 23.55 13.24 -0.45
N ARG A 12 23.10 12.56 -1.50
CA ARG A 12 23.96 12.14 -2.62
C ARG A 12 23.83 13.00 -3.87
N GLN A 13 23.02 14.06 -3.80
CA GLN A 13 22.73 14.96 -4.93
C GLN A 13 22.15 14.22 -6.16
N ILE A 14 21.34 13.18 -5.91
CA ILE A 14 20.61 12.44 -6.93
C ILE A 14 19.30 13.18 -7.18
N GLU A 15 19.01 13.50 -8.45
CA GLU A 15 17.77 14.17 -8.83
C GLU A 15 16.59 13.19 -8.74
N TYR A 16 15.58 13.53 -7.94
CA TYR A 16 14.39 12.71 -7.78
C TYR A 16 13.10 13.54 -7.77
N LEU A 17 11.99 12.89 -8.04
CA LEU A 17 10.66 13.48 -7.96
C LEU A 17 9.72 12.55 -7.21
N CYS A 18 9.06 13.07 -6.18
CA CYS A 18 7.98 12.36 -5.51
C CYS A 18 6.65 12.55 -6.25
N LEU A 19 5.92 11.47 -6.43
CA LEU A 19 4.60 11.42 -7.06
C LEU A 19 3.60 10.80 -6.07
N LYS A 20 2.33 11.26 -6.10
CA LYS A 20 1.26 10.71 -5.25
C LYS A 20 -0.08 10.75 -5.99
N PRO A 21 -0.78 9.62 -6.18
CA PRO A 21 -2.15 9.62 -6.65
C PRO A 21 -3.08 10.35 -5.68
N VAL A 22 -3.95 11.20 -6.22
CA VAL A 22 -4.95 11.95 -5.45
C VAL A 22 -6.22 11.13 -5.38
N ILE A 23 -6.60 10.72 -4.16
CA ILE A 23 -7.88 10.04 -3.89
C ILE A 23 -8.85 11.03 -3.27
N ASP A 24 -8.34 11.90 -2.40
CA ASP A 24 -9.13 12.91 -1.71
C ASP A 24 -8.72 14.31 -2.15
N THR A 25 -9.61 15.01 -2.84
CA THR A 25 -9.40 16.39 -3.31
C THR A 25 -9.38 17.42 -2.17
N ARG A 26 -9.66 17.01 -0.92
CA ARG A 26 -9.57 17.87 0.27
C ARG A 26 -8.15 18.02 0.81
N GLU A 27 -7.19 17.23 0.34
CA GLU A 27 -5.78 17.46 0.63
C GLU A 27 -5.36 18.82 0.04
N SER A 28 -4.97 19.75 0.91
CA SER A 28 -4.63 21.13 0.51
C SER A 28 -3.16 21.34 0.18
N ARG A 29 -2.31 20.33 0.36
CA ARG A 29 -0.87 20.43 0.16
C ARG A 29 -0.32 19.25 -0.63
N ASN A 30 0.52 19.54 -1.61
CA ASN A 30 1.23 18.57 -2.43
C ASN A 30 2.43 18.00 -1.64
N VAL A 31 2.18 17.31 -0.54
CA VAL A 31 3.24 16.74 0.31
C VAL A 31 2.97 15.29 0.68
N ILE A 32 4.03 14.52 0.76
CA ILE A 32 4.05 13.21 1.42
C ILE A 32 4.52 13.44 2.84
N ARG A 33 3.73 13.00 3.83
CA ARG A 33 4.02 13.20 5.25
C ARG A 33 4.12 11.88 6.00
N SER A 34 5.14 11.76 6.83
CA SER A 34 5.25 10.66 7.79
C SER A 34 4.50 10.96 9.09
N ARG A 35 4.16 9.92 9.85
CA ARG A 35 3.56 10.07 11.19
C ARG A 35 4.46 10.82 12.18
N ILE A 36 5.77 10.86 11.95
CA ILE A 36 6.75 11.58 12.78
C ILE A 36 7.02 13.01 12.28
N GLY A 37 6.22 13.52 11.31
CA GLY A 37 6.26 14.91 10.87
C GLY A 37 7.26 15.23 9.77
N ILE A 38 7.99 14.25 9.22
CA ILE A 38 8.86 14.48 8.06
C ILE A 38 7.98 14.63 6.82
N GLU A 39 8.24 15.66 6.02
CA GLU A 39 7.49 15.98 4.81
C GLU A 39 8.43 16.12 3.60
N ARG A 40 7.91 15.80 2.42
CA ARG A 40 8.53 16.08 1.12
C ARG A 40 7.46 16.55 0.14
N GLU A 41 7.79 17.56 -0.65
CA GLU A 41 6.95 17.96 -1.77
C GLU A 41 6.78 16.82 -2.77
N CYS A 42 5.59 16.73 -3.35
CA CYS A 42 5.29 15.77 -4.40
C CYS A 42 4.47 16.41 -5.51
N ARG A 43 4.41 15.77 -6.66
CA ARG A 43 3.42 16.07 -7.69
C ARG A 43 2.24 15.13 -7.57
N TRP A 44 1.06 15.68 -7.64
CA TRP A 44 -0.16 14.90 -7.65
C TRP A 44 -0.40 14.25 -9.00
N ILE A 45 -0.85 13.00 -8.95
CA ILE A 45 -1.32 12.23 -10.09
C ILE A 45 -2.83 12.12 -9.96
N TYR A 46 -3.56 12.72 -10.90
CA TYR A 46 -5.01 12.55 -11.03
C TYR A 46 -5.29 11.32 -11.90
N GLN A 47 -6.52 10.83 -11.88
CA GLN A 47 -6.90 9.64 -12.63
C GLN A 47 -6.70 9.78 -14.14
N ASP A 48 -6.81 10.99 -14.66
CA ASP A 48 -6.60 11.37 -16.07
C ASP A 48 -5.17 11.87 -16.38
N THR A 49 -4.28 11.92 -15.39
CA THR A 49 -2.90 12.39 -15.59
C THR A 49 -2.14 11.41 -16.49
N ASN A 50 -1.58 11.96 -17.58
CA ASN A 50 -0.64 11.24 -18.43
C ASN A 50 0.78 11.42 -17.88
N LEU A 51 1.39 10.33 -17.41
CA LEU A 51 2.72 10.37 -16.79
C LEU A 51 3.85 10.58 -17.81
N ASP A 52 3.69 10.12 -19.05
CA ASP A 52 4.66 10.39 -20.11
C ASP A 52 4.78 11.91 -20.37
N GLU A 53 3.65 12.60 -20.42
CA GLU A 53 3.64 14.08 -20.59
C GLU A 53 4.12 14.80 -19.34
N LEU A 54 3.77 14.31 -18.15
CA LEU A 54 4.25 14.88 -16.89
C LEU A 54 5.79 14.87 -16.83
N VAL A 55 6.42 13.76 -17.20
CA VAL A 55 7.90 13.63 -17.22
C VAL A 55 8.52 14.60 -18.22
N LYS A 56 7.94 14.70 -19.43
CA LYS A 56 8.40 15.66 -20.44
C LYS A 56 8.25 17.12 -19.97
N ASP A 57 7.16 17.44 -19.30
CA ASP A 57 6.93 18.78 -18.76
C ASP A 57 7.90 19.13 -17.64
N VAL A 58 8.21 18.18 -16.76
CA VAL A 58 9.25 18.37 -15.74
C VAL A 58 10.58 18.70 -16.40
N TYR A 59 10.98 17.93 -17.42
CA TYR A 59 12.21 18.21 -18.16
C TYR A 59 12.18 19.60 -18.86
N ARG A 60 11.06 19.96 -19.50
CA ARG A 60 10.91 21.28 -20.15
C ARG A 60 11.05 22.44 -19.17
N GLN A 61 10.52 22.28 -17.95
CA GLN A 61 10.52 23.32 -16.91
C GLN A 61 11.86 23.44 -16.19
N THR A 62 12.52 22.32 -15.91
CA THR A 62 13.71 22.27 -15.05
C THR A 62 15.01 22.15 -15.84
N HIS A 63 14.95 21.69 -17.08
CA HIS A 63 16.10 21.27 -17.91
C HIS A 63 16.97 20.18 -17.22
N LYS A 64 16.38 19.46 -16.24
CA LYS A 64 17.03 18.38 -15.53
C LYS A 64 16.39 17.05 -15.87
N VAL A 65 17.22 16.04 -16.05
CA VAL A 65 16.77 14.65 -16.09
C VAL A 65 16.54 14.19 -14.65
N ILE A 66 15.38 13.60 -14.39
CA ILE A 66 15.07 13.02 -13.09
C ILE A 66 15.63 11.60 -13.09
N ASP A 67 16.54 11.30 -12.17
CA ASP A 67 17.13 9.96 -12.04
C ASP A 67 16.15 8.96 -11.43
N TRP A 68 15.31 9.42 -10.48
CA TRP A 68 14.38 8.57 -9.75
C TRP A 68 13.00 9.19 -9.56
N PHE A 69 11.98 8.39 -9.81
CA PHE A 69 10.61 8.70 -9.43
C PHE A 69 10.21 7.84 -8.23
N LEU A 70 9.75 8.50 -7.15
CA LEU A 70 9.28 7.85 -5.93
C LEU A 70 7.76 8.01 -5.85
N VAL A 71 7.01 6.94 -6.07
CA VAL A 71 5.55 6.99 -6.10
C VAL A 71 4.99 6.48 -4.77
N ASP A 72 4.30 7.34 -4.04
CA ASP A 72 3.58 6.98 -2.82
C ASP A 72 2.16 6.53 -3.16
N GLU A 73 1.58 5.65 -2.33
CA GLU A 73 0.21 5.12 -2.51
C GLU A 73 -0.05 4.58 -3.93
N ALA A 74 0.97 3.92 -4.52
CA ALA A 74 0.96 3.47 -5.91
C ALA A 74 -0.15 2.45 -6.25
N GLN A 75 -0.81 1.84 -5.25
CA GLN A 75 -1.97 0.98 -5.45
C GLN A 75 -3.14 1.71 -6.12
N PHE A 76 -3.18 3.04 -6.02
CA PHE A 76 -4.25 3.86 -6.59
C PHE A 76 -3.97 4.36 -8.01
N LEU A 77 -2.85 3.99 -8.58
CA LEU A 77 -2.59 4.19 -10.01
C LEU A 77 -3.54 3.34 -10.84
N THR A 78 -3.90 3.84 -12.02
CA THR A 78 -4.55 3.03 -13.05
C THR A 78 -3.52 2.10 -13.72
N GLU A 79 -3.99 1.03 -14.35
CA GLU A 79 -3.15 0.14 -15.16
C GLU A 79 -2.36 0.91 -16.22
N VAL A 80 -3.03 1.86 -16.90
CA VAL A 80 -2.40 2.73 -17.91
C VAL A 80 -1.26 3.57 -17.32
N GLN A 81 -1.44 4.11 -16.12
CA GLN A 81 -0.40 4.88 -15.44
C GLN A 81 0.80 4.03 -15.04
N VAL A 82 0.56 2.79 -14.62
CA VAL A 82 1.65 1.84 -14.33
C VAL A 82 2.43 1.52 -15.63
N ASP A 83 1.74 1.30 -16.76
CA ASP A 83 2.40 1.11 -18.06
C ASP A 83 3.16 2.37 -18.52
N GLN A 84 2.67 3.56 -18.19
CA GLN A 84 3.41 4.80 -18.44
C GLN A 84 4.69 4.88 -17.61
N LEU A 85 4.65 4.45 -16.34
CA LEU A 85 5.86 4.38 -15.50
C LEU A 85 6.90 3.38 -16.05
N SER A 86 6.49 2.25 -16.61
CA SER A 86 7.46 1.34 -17.26
C SER A 86 8.14 2.01 -18.47
N ARG A 87 7.39 2.78 -19.27
CA ARG A 87 7.99 3.55 -20.37
C ARG A 87 8.94 4.65 -19.87
N VAL A 88 8.67 5.23 -18.71
CA VAL A 88 9.61 6.18 -18.08
C VAL A 88 10.96 5.52 -17.79
N VAL A 89 10.95 4.25 -17.39
CA VAL A 89 12.19 3.47 -17.20
C VAL A 89 12.82 3.15 -18.55
N ASP A 90 12.06 2.59 -19.49
CA ASP A 90 12.58 2.04 -20.74
C ASP A 90 13.06 3.13 -21.70
N ASP A 91 12.29 4.19 -21.86
CA ASP A 91 12.50 5.21 -22.89
C ASP A 91 13.30 6.42 -22.39
N PHE A 92 13.18 6.77 -21.11
CA PHE A 92 13.87 7.93 -20.54
C PHE A 92 15.09 7.57 -19.68
N GLY A 93 15.27 6.28 -19.36
CA GLY A 93 16.39 5.78 -18.57
C GLY A 93 16.33 6.21 -17.09
N SER A 94 15.17 6.63 -16.61
CA SER A 94 14.92 6.94 -15.20
C SER A 94 14.59 5.67 -14.44
N ASN A 95 14.73 5.71 -13.12
CA ASN A 95 14.32 4.61 -12.25
C ASN A 95 13.00 4.95 -11.54
N VAL A 96 12.18 3.95 -11.23
CA VAL A 96 10.90 4.14 -10.54
C VAL A 96 10.82 3.21 -9.34
N ILE A 97 10.47 3.75 -8.18
CA ILE A 97 10.13 2.96 -6.98
C ILE A 97 8.70 3.27 -6.58
N CYS A 98 7.86 2.25 -6.59
CA CYS A 98 6.47 2.34 -6.18
C CYS A 98 6.28 1.81 -4.76
N TYR A 99 5.74 2.63 -3.88
CA TYR A 99 5.37 2.26 -2.51
C TYR A 99 3.85 2.18 -2.42
N GLY A 100 3.33 1.08 -1.86
CA GLY A 100 1.89 0.94 -1.78
C GLY A 100 1.43 -0.33 -1.08
N LEU A 101 0.12 -0.46 -0.98
CA LEU A 101 -0.54 -1.63 -0.43
C LEU A 101 -0.76 -2.67 -1.53
N ARG A 102 -0.57 -3.94 -1.18
CA ARG A 102 -0.84 -5.04 -2.10
C ARG A 102 -2.34 -5.22 -2.33
N THR A 103 -3.10 -5.35 -1.24
CA THR A 103 -4.52 -5.68 -1.25
C THR A 103 -5.32 -4.73 -0.37
N ASP A 104 -6.61 -4.61 -0.67
CA ASP A 104 -7.60 -3.97 0.18
C ASP A 104 -7.94 -4.82 1.43
N PHE A 105 -8.92 -4.36 2.20
CA PHE A 105 -9.38 -5.04 3.43
C PHE A 105 -10.08 -6.38 3.16
N GLN A 106 -10.57 -6.61 1.94
CA GLN A 106 -11.17 -7.88 1.50
C GLN A 106 -10.13 -8.86 0.94
N SER A 107 -8.84 -8.47 0.91
CA SER A 107 -7.72 -9.22 0.33
C SER A 107 -7.76 -9.30 -1.20
N HIS A 108 -8.44 -8.37 -1.88
CA HIS A 108 -8.39 -8.22 -3.32
C HIS A 108 -7.29 -7.26 -3.71
N LEU A 109 -6.58 -7.56 -4.80
CA LEU A 109 -5.57 -6.64 -5.33
C LEU A 109 -6.21 -5.33 -5.78
N PHE A 110 -5.54 -4.22 -5.49
CA PHE A 110 -5.83 -2.95 -6.15
C PHE A 110 -5.43 -3.01 -7.62
N GLU A 111 -6.04 -2.19 -8.47
CA GLU A 111 -5.75 -2.13 -9.91
C GLU A 111 -4.25 -1.86 -10.17
N GLY A 112 -3.71 -0.78 -9.60
CA GLY A 112 -2.31 -0.43 -9.74
C GLY A 112 -1.38 -1.50 -9.19
N SER A 113 -1.70 -2.09 -8.02
CA SER A 113 -0.91 -3.16 -7.44
C SER A 113 -0.87 -4.40 -8.31
N ARG A 114 -2.02 -4.80 -8.90
CA ARG A 114 -2.07 -5.93 -9.82
C ARG A 114 -1.12 -5.72 -10.99
N ARG A 115 -1.19 -4.54 -11.62
CA ARG A 115 -0.34 -4.25 -12.78
C ARG A 115 1.14 -4.14 -12.40
N LEU A 116 1.46 -3.56 -11.25
CA LEU A 116 2.84 -3.54 -10.71
C LEU A 116 3.38 -4.95 -10.48
N PHE A 117 2.60 -5.87 -9.93
CA PHE A 117 3.00 -7.28 -9.75
C PHE A 117 3.27 -8.00 -11.07
N GLU A 118 2.60 -7.60 -12.17
CA GLU A 118 2.79 -8.19 -13.48
C GLU A 118 4.08 -7.76 -14.17
N ILE A 119 4.54 -6.50 -13.95
CA ILE A 119 5.62 -5.91 -14.76
C ILE A 119 6.83 -5.41 -13.98
N ALA A 120 6.81 -5.39 -12.65
CA ALA A 120 7.94 -4.91 -11.87
C ALA A 120 9.15 -5.85 -11.95
N ASP A 121 10.34 -5.31 -12.18
CA ASP A 121 11.60 -6.06 -12.18
C ASP A 121 11.93 -6.63 -10.79
N THR A 122 11.60 -5.89 -9.73
CA THR A 122 11.88 -6.26 -8.35
C THR A 122 10.70 -5.94 -7.46
N ILE A 123 10.37 -6.87 -6.58
CA ILE A 123 9.28 -6.72 -5.59
C ILE A 123 9.84 -6.98 -4.20
N ASP A 124 9.84 -5.95 -3.37
CA ASP A 124 10.28 -6.01 -1.98
C ASP A 124 9.10 -5.90 -1.01
N GLU A 125 9.05 -6.79 -0.04
CA GLU A 125 8.00 -6.77 0.96
C GLU A 125 8.46 -6.06 2.23
N ILE A 126 7.73 -5.01 2.63
CA ILE A 126 7.91 -4.35 3.93
C ILE A 126 7.19 -5.18 4.99
N LYS A 127 7.97 -5.90 5.79
CA LYS A 127 7.44 -6.80 6.82
C LYS A 127 6.93 -6.00 8.03
N SER A 128 5.74 -6.36 8.51
CA SER A 128 5.22 -5.90 9.79
C SER A 128 4.68 -7.08 10.62
N THR A 129 4.47 -6.86 11.92
CA THR A 129 4.12 -7.93 12.86
C THR A 129 2.71 -7.74 13.39
N CYS A 130 1.92 -8.80 13.35
CA CYS A 130 0.60 -8.90 13.97
C CYS A 130 0.74 -8.99 15.50
N ASN A 131 -0.29 -8.59 16.24
CA ASN A 131 -0.29 -8.68 17.72
C ASN A 131 -0.04 -10.10 18.24
N CYS A 132 -0.33 -11.14 17.45
CA CYS A 132 -0.02 -12.53 17.80
C CYS A 132 1.42 -12.97 17.46
N GLY A 133 2.31 -12.05 17.04
CA GLY A 133 3.69 -12.33 16.67
C GLY A 133 3.93 -12.78 15.22
N ASN A 134 2.89 -13.17 14.50
CA ASN A 134 3.03 -13.61 13.11
C ASN A 134 3.16 -12.40 12.15
N LYS A 135 3.74 -12.65 10.98
CA LYS A 135 3.81 -11.67 9.89
C LYS A 135 2.42 -11.21 9.46
N THR A 136 2.20 -9.91 9.34
CA THR A 136 0.96 -9.36 8.80
C THR A 136 0.93 -9.45 7.27
N ILE A 137 -0.26 -9.66 6.73
CA ILE A 137 -0.48 -9.68 5.28
C ILE A 137 -1.78 -9.00 4.84
N ILE A 138 -2.63 -8.62 5.79
CA ILE A 138 -3.96 -8.04 5.55
C ILE A 138 -4.08 -6.74 6.33
N ASN A 139 -4.55 -5.69 5.68
CA ASN A 139 -4.97 -4.44 6.32
C ASN A 139 -6.49 -4.50 6.51
N ALA A 140 -6.93 -5.11 7.61
CA ALA A 140 -8.33 -5.22 7.92
C ALA A 140 -8.93 -3.87 8.29
N ARG A 141 -10.07 -3.53 7.69
CA ARG A 141 -10.86 -2.34 8.07
C ARG A 141 -11.72 -2.70 9.28
N ILE A 142 -11.75 -1.82 10.28
CA ILE A 142 -12.54 -2.01 11.49
C ILE A 142 -13.54 -0.87 11.67
N ASP A 143 -14.74 -1.23 12.07
CA ASP A 143 -15.81 -0.29 12.42
C ASP A 143 -15.60 0.33 13.83
N HIS A 144 -16.54 1.16 14.26
CA HIS A 144 -16.53 1.81 15.57
C HIS A 144 -16.63 0.84 16.75
N ASN A 145 -17.15 -0.40 16.52
CA ASN A 145 -17.23 -1.45 17.54
C ASN A 145 -15.95 -2.29 17.61
N GLY A 146 -15.01 -2.09 16.67
CA GLY A 146 -13.80 -2.88 16.53
C GLY A 146 -14.00 -4.19 15.76
N ASP A 147 -15.13 -4.34 15.08
CA ASP A 147 -15.40 -5.50 14.24
C ASP A 147 -14.85 -5.29 12.82
N PHE A 148 -14.48 -6.38 12.16
CA PHE A 148 -13.99 -6.31 10.80
C PHE A 148 -15.13 -6.01 9.83
N VAL A 149 -14.92 -5.00 8.98
CA VAL A 149 -15.82 -4.69 7.87
C VAL A 149 -15.58 -5.69 6.75
N GLU A 150 -16.63 -6.39 6.34
CA GLU A 150 -16.55 -7.45 5.32
C GLU A 150 -16.98 -6.98 3.94
N GLU A 151 -17.85 -5.98 3.87
CA GLU A 151 -18.40 -5.45 2.63
C GLU A 151 -18.24 -3.92 2.56
N GLY A 152 -18.22 -3.38 1.36
CA GLY A 152 -18.13 -1.94 1.13
C GLY A 152 -17.20 -1.57 0.00
N ALA A 153 -17.10 -0.27 -0.28
CA ALA A 153 -16.19 0.25 -1.29
C ALA A 153 -14.73 -0.08 -0.95
N GLN A 154 -13.91 -0.34 -1.95
CA GLN A 154 -12.49 -0.65 -1.79
C GLN A 154 -11.74 0.47 -1.06
N VAL A 155 -12.13 1.71 -1.31
CA VAL A 155 -11.62 2.92 -0.65
C VAL A 155 -12.78 3.70 -0.09
N GLU A 156 -12.70 4.13 1.16
CA GLU A 156 -13.66 5.02 1.78
C GLU A 156 -12.98 6.33 2.15
N ILE A 157 -13.44 7.43 1.53
CA ILE A 157 -12.87 8.76 1.72
C ILE A 157 -13.59 9.44 2.88
N GLY A 158 -12.85 9.78 3.94
CA GLY A 158 -13.34 10.61 5.03
C GLY A 158 -14.18 9.95 6.08
N GLY A 159 -14.15 8.62 6.16
CA GLY A 159 -14.71 7.88 7.31
C GLY A 159 -13.73 7.82 8.49
N ASP A 160 -14.25 7.63 9.70
CA ASP A 160 -13.48 7.34 10.92
C ASP A 160 -12.91 5.90 10.91
N ASP A 161 -12.84 5.29 9.75
CA ASP A 161 -12.39 3.92 9.57
C ASP A 161 -10.95 3.76 9.99
N ARG A 162 -10.73 2.82 10.86
CA ARG A 162 -9.40 2.41 11.27
C ARG A 162 -9.00 1.16 10.52
N TYR A 163 -7.72 1.11 10.16
CA TYR A 163 -7.13 -0.07 9.58
C TYR A 163 -6.16 -0.70 10.57
N VAL A 164 -6.23 -2.01 10.70
CA VAL A 164 -5.32 -2.81 11.51
C VAL A 164 -4.62 -3.86 10.68
N ALA A 165 -3.28 -3.90 10.79
CA ALA A 165 -2.50 -4.89 10.08
C ALA A 165 -2.54 -6.23 10.84
N VAL A 166 -3.03 -7.28 10.20
CA VAL A 166 -3.22 -8.60 10.81
C VAL A 166 -2.66 -9.74 9.96
N CYS A 167 -2.32 -10.85 10.61
CA CYS A 167 -2.00 -12.09 9.91
C CYS A 167 -3.30 -12.80 9.47
N ARG A 168 -3.17 -13.72 8.50
CA ARG A 168 -4.31 -14.46 7.95
C ARG A 168 -5.08 -15.25 9.03
N LYS A 169 -4.38 -15.84 10.01
CA LYS A 169 -5.02 -16.61 11.10
C LYS A 169 -5.90 -15.69 11.96
N CYS A 170 -5.38 -14.56 12.43
CA CYS A 170 -6.14 -13.61 13.24
C CYS A 170 -7.32 -13.02 12.47
N TRP A 171 -7.12 -12.67 11.19
CA TRP A 171 -8.19 -12.18 10.34
C TRP A 171 -9.34 -13.19 10.22
N ARG A 172 -9.02 -14.48 9.94
CA ARG A 172 -10.02 -15.52 9.83
C ARG A 172 -10.74 -15.78 11.16
N ASN A 173 -10.00 -15.88 12.26
CA ASN A 173 -10.58 -16.16 13.59
C ASN A 173 -11.54 -15.03 14.00
N LYS A 174 -11.16 -13.76 13.82
CA LYS A 174 -12.04 -12.63 14.13
C LYS A 174 -13.32 -12.66 13.32
N ARG A 175 -13.27 -12.98 12.03
CA ARG A 175 -14.47 -13.13 11.19
C ARG A 175 -15.38 -14.28 11.67
N ILE A 176 -14.82 -15.40 12.10
CA ILE A 176 -15.59 -16.51 12.69
C ILE A 176 -16.28 -16.07 13.97
N GLU A 177 -15.57 -15.38 14.88
CA GLU A 177 -16.13 -14.84 16.12
C GLU A 177 -17.29 -13.87 15.86
N GLN A 178 -17.14 -13.00 14.87
CA GLN A 178 -18.19 -12.05 14.47
C GLN A 178 -19.42 -12.78 13.90
N SER A 179 -19.21 -13.75 13.04
CA SER A 179 -20.28 -14.54 12.43
C SER A 179 -21.03 -15.38 13.45
N SER A 180 -20.34 -15.88 14.50
CA SER A 180 -20.97 -16.69 15.54
C SER A 180 -21.73 -15.89 16.59
N ARG A 181 -21.59 -14.57 16.66
CA ARG A 181 -22.46 -13.71 17.52
C ARG A 181 -23.92 -13.73 17.10
N GLY A 182 -24.23 -14.14 15.86
CA GLY A 182 -25.58 -14.26 15.32
C GLY A 182 -26.10 -15.69 15.13
N THR A 183 -25.26 -16.72 15.36
CA THR A 183 -25.60 -18.12 15.10
C THR A 183 -25.01 -19.00 16.21
N LEU A 184 -25.74 -20.00 16.68
CA LEU A 184 -25.24 -21.00 17.62
C LEU A 184 -24.00 -21.72 17.03
N PRO A 185 -22.95 -22.02 17.84
CA PRO A 185 -21.73 -22.64 17.34
C PRO A 185 -22.05 -24.01 16.71
N LEU A 186 -21.57 -24.20 15.48
CA LEU A 186 -21.74 -25.44 14.70
C LEU A 186 -20.64 -26.49 14.98
N PHE A 187 -19.74 -26.22 15.91
CA PHE A 187 -18.64 -27.14 16.25
C PHE A 187 -18.51 -27.28 17.77
N ASP A 188 -18.54 -28.51 18.24
CA ASP A 188 -18.31 -28.87 19.64
C ASP A 188 -16.84 -28.58 20.02
N GLU A 189 -16.60 -28.19 21.29
CA GLU A 189 -15.31 -27.79 21.86
C GLU A 189 -14.26 -28.93 21.96
N GLU A 190 -14.49 -30.12 21.37
CA GLU A 190 -13.63 -31.30 21.57
C GLU A 190 -12.36 -31.34 20.70
N ASP A 191 -12.17 -30.40 19.72
CA ASP A 191 -11.01 -30.44 18.80
C ASP A 191 -9.78 -29.64 19.26
N GLU A 192 -9.80 -28.99 20.43
CA GLU A 192 -8.66 -28.18 20.91
C GLU A 192 -7.55 -28.95 21.66
N VAL A 193 -7.70 -30.24 21.94
CA VAL A 193 -6.75 -30.96 22.83
C VAL A 193 -5.59 -31.64 22.07
N HIS A 194 -5.57 -31.65 20.74
CA HIS A 194 -4.59 -32.48 19.99
C HIS A 194 -3.51 -31.74 19.20
N SER A 195 -3.30 -30.42 19.42
CA SER A 195 -2.23 -29.69 18.69
C SER A 195 -1.10 -29.10 19.54
N ALA A 196 -1.05 -29.44 20.84
CA ALA A 196 -0.05 -28.86 21.74
C ALA A 196 1.19 -29.75 22.02
N GLU A 197 1.27 -30.97 21.44
CA GLU A 197 2.42 -31.87 21.67
C GLU A 197 3.13 -32.27 20.38
N GLN A 198 3.73 -31.32 19.65
CA GLN A 198 4.82 -31.63 18.71
C GLN A 198 5.56 -30.39 18.32
N SER A 199 6.35 -29.82 19.22
CA SER A 199 7.43 -28.91 18.89
C SER A 199 8.49 -28.89 19.98
N THR A 200 9.06 -30.07 20.23
CA THR A 200 10.38 -30.15 20.85
C THR A 200 11.14 -31.22 20.09
N VAL A 201 12.15 -30.83 19.35
CA VAL A 201 13.45 -31.47 19.13
C VAL A 201 14.11 -30.89 17.88
N LEU A 202 15.29 -30.25 18.12
CA LEU A 202 16.44 -29.87 17.30
C LEU A 202 16.32 -28.59 16.47
#